data_cb718e8b0ed4480668161db93adc60fd
#
_entry.id   cb718e8b0ed4480668161db93adc60fd
#
_cell.length_a   1.000
_cell.length_b   1.000
_cell.length_c   1.000
_cell.angle_alpha   90.00
_cell.angle_beta   90.00
_cell.angle_gamma   90.00
#
_symmetry.space_group_name_H-M   'P 1'
#
loop_
_entity.id
_entity.type
_entity.pdbx_description
1 polymer ?
#
loop_
_entity_poly.entity_id
_entity_poly.type
_entity_poly.pdbx_seq_one_letter_code
_entity_poly.pdbx_strand_id
1 'polypeptide(L)'
;MRVLWMLVLACLLLSPGAWAAAAEPEDPLRAFVEQVNGASNAFFGSGSEADAREKCRQLLAWAFDVQAMGEYALAKAWDTTTGEARKAFLDAFEDEIITAYLRRMTNGATLTYIGAREPFKGDLYAASRLTQQGKPDQTWIWKIRPEGESFRIVDVMVDGHSAIFAERQEYAQILEDNHGDINVLIAFMRQRAARGLQSK
;
A
#
# COMPACT_ATOMS: atom_id res chain seq x y z
N MET A 1 -13.08 32.90 84.08
CA MET A 1 -12.39 33.48 82.94
C MET A 1 -12.16 32.34 81.94
N ARG A 2 -12.96 32.30 80.82
CA ARG A 2 -12.96 31.24 79.85
C ARG A 2 -12.28 31.81 78.59
N VAL A 3 -11.12 31.24 78.18
CA VAL A 3 -10.42 31.60 77.03
C VAL A 3 -10.88 30.66 75.88
N LEU A 4 -11.51 31.21 74.83
CA LEU A 4 -12.04 30.51 73.70
C LEU A 4 -10.92 30.38 72.68
N TRP A 5 -10.53 29.14 72.34
CA TRP A 5 -9.59 28.86 71.27
C TRP A 5 -10.37 28.68 69.94
N MET A 6 -10.17 29.60 69.02
CA MET A 6 -10.64 29.46 67.63
C MET A 6 -9.62 28.63 66.83
N LEU A 7 -10.01 27.42 66.46
CA LEU A 7 -9.31 26.62 65.46
C LEU A 7 -9.72 27.08 64.05
N VAL A 8 -8.79 27.70 63.34
CA VAL A 8 -8.95 27.99 61.92
C VAL A 8 -8.58 26.75 61.14
N LEU A 9 -9.59 26.07 60.50
CA LEU A 9 -9.41 24.92 59.63
C LEU A 9 -9.12 25.45 58.21
N ALA A 10 -7.85 25.42 57.79
CA ALA A 10 -7.46 25.72 56.41
C ALA A 10 -7.77 24.52 55.53
N CYS A 11 -8.87 24.57 54.74
CA CYS A 11 -9.13 23.63 53.67
C CYS A 11 -8.17 23.86 52.52
N LEU A 12 -7.14 23.03 52.44
CA LEU A 12 -6.32 22.89 51.20
C LEU A 12 -7.17 22.23 50.12
N LEU A 13 -7.64 23.02 49.14
CA LEU A 13 -8.22 22.52 47.93
C LEU A 13 -7.11 21.91 47.08
N LEU A 14 -6.92 20.60 47.17
CA LEU A 14 -6.14 19.81 46.22
C LEU A 14 -6.92 19.76 44.89
N SER A 15 -6.53 20.59 43.93
CA SER A 15 -6.98 20.46 42.57
C SER A 15 -6.55 19.09 42.04
N PRO A 16 -7.44 18.25 41.51
CA PRO A 16 -7.01 17.05 40.81
C PRO A 16 -6.24 17.49 39.57
N GLY A 17 -4.92 17.30 39.56
CA GLY A 17 -4.09 17.47 38.39
C GLY A 17 -4.65 16.58 37.30
N ALA A 18 -5.12 17.19 36.21
CA ALA A 18 -5.46 16.47 34.99
C ALA A 18 -4.20 15.75 34.53
N TRP A 19 -4.14 14.46 34.73
CA TRP A 19 -3.18 13.61 34.04
C TRP A 19 -3.56 13.71 32.56
N ALA A 20 -2.80 14.51 31.81
CA ALA A 20 -2.81 14.39 30.36
C ALA A 20 -2.37 12.94 30.08
N ALA A 21 -3.30 12.11 29.63
CA ALA A 21 -2.96 10.81 29.09
C ALA A 21 -1.91 11.08 28.00
N ALA A 22 -0.67 10.65 28.22
CA ALA A 22 0.33 10.65 27.18
C ALA A 22 -0.27 9.85 26.03
N ALA A 23 -0.43 10.48 24.86
CA ALA A 23 -0.81 9.77 23.65
C ALA A 23 0.17 8.61 23.51
N GLU A 24 -0.33 7.39 23.39
CA GLU A 24 0.53 6.26 23.06
C GLU A 24 1.32 6.63 21.79
N PRO A 25 2.63 6.32 21.72
CA PRO A 25 3.41 6.61 20.53
C PRO A 25 2.70 5.97 19.35
N GLU A 26 2.35 6.78 18.36
CA GLU A 26 1.72 6.27 17.13
C GLU A 26 2.61 5.19 16.55
N ASP A 27 2.06 4.03 16.24
CA ASP A 27 2.75 2.96 15.52
C ASP A 27 3.07 3.46 14.10
N PRO A 28 4.35 3.72 13.76
CA PRO A 28 4.70 4.29 12.46
C PRO A 28 4.25 3.42 11.27
N LEU A 29 4.23 2.09 11.45
CA LEU A 29 3.75 1.17 10.42
C LEU A 29 2.25 1.33 10.21
N ARG A 30 1.48 1.42 11.28
CA ARG A 30 0.05 1.68 11.22
C ARG A 30 -0.24 3.01 10.54
N ALA A 31 0.43 4.08 10.94
CA ALA A 31 0.25 5.41 10.37
C ALA A 31 0.55 5.41 8.87
N PHE A 32 1.62 4.75 8.43
CA PHE A 32 1.95 4.58 7.01
C PHE A 32 0.82 3.86 6.25
N VAL A 33 0.32 2.73 6.76
CA VAL A 33 -0.73 1.96 6.07
C VAL A 33 -2.06 2.71 6.07
N GLU A 34 -2.40 3.44 7.12
CA GLU A 34 -3.59 4.29 7.15
C GLU A 34 -3.49 5.44 6.12
N GLN A 35 -2.28 6.00 5.90
CA GLN A 35 -2.05 6.98 4.84
C GLN A 35 -2.19 6.36 3.44
N VAL A 36 -1.66 5.16 3.21
CA VAL A 36 -1.86 4.39 1.97
C VAL A 36 -3.34 4.12 1.71
N ASN A 37 -4.07 3.67 2.73
CA ASN A 37 -5.52 3.44 2.64
C ASN A 37 -6.28 4.73 2.33
N GLY A 38 -5.94 5.83 2.99
CA GLY A 38 -6.54 7.15 2.76
C GLY A 38 -6.34 7.63 1.32
N ALA A 39 -5.11 7.54 0.80
CA ALA A 39 -4.80 7.87 -0.59
C ALA A 39 -5.55 6.96 -1.58
N SER A 40 -5.64 5.66 -1.29
CA SER A 40 -6.40 4.69 -2.08
C SER A 40 -7.89 5.04 -2.11
N ASN A 41 -8.48 5.32 -0.96
CA ASN A 41 -9.89 5.69 -0.86
C ASN A 41 -10.21 7.01 -1.60
N ALA A 42 -9.24 7.95 -1.65
CA ALA A 42 -9.43 9.22 -2.34
C ALA A 42 -9.56 9.08 -3.87
N PHE A 43 -8.90 8.11 -4.50
CA PHE A 43 -9.09 7.90 -5.94
C PHE A 43 -10.27 7.00 -6.28
N PHE A 44 -10.79 6.18 -5.33
CA PHE A 44 -12.05 5.44 -5.53
C PHE A 44 -13.26 6.37 -5.63
N GLY A 45 -13.21 7.55 -5.02
CA GLY A 45 -14.19 8.61 -5.14
C GLY A 45 -13.94 9.58 -6.29
N SER A 46 -12.97 9.33 -7.17
CA SER A 46 -12.61 10.23 -8.26
C SER A 46 -13.73 10.34 -9.31
N GLY A 47 -13.95 11.56 -9.80
CA GLY A 47 -15.01 11.84 -10.80
C GLY A 47 -14.66 11.40 -12.22
N SER A 48 -13.39 11.04 -12.49
CA SER A 48 -12.92 10.55 -13.80
C SER A 48 -11.82 9.50 -13.65
N GLU A 49 -11.69 8.66 -14.66
CA GLU A 49 -10.62 7.66 -14.73
C GLU A 49 -9.23 8.32 -14.81
N ALA A 50 -9.10 9.42 -15.54
CA ALA A 50 -7.83 10.14 -15.66
C ALA A 50 -7.37 10.67 -14.29
N ASP A 51 -8.27 11.24 -13.48
CA ASP A 51 -7.98 11.70 -12.13
C ASP A 51 -7.61 10.51 -11.21
N ALA A 52 -8.33 9.40 -11.31
CA ALA A 52 -8.04 8.19 -10.55
C ALA A 52 -6.65 7.62 -10.88
N ARG A 53 -6.28 7.58 -12.17
CA ARG A 53 -4.95 7.13 -12.62
C ARG A 53 -3.83 8.02 -12.07
N GLU A 54 -4.01 9.34 -12.14
CA GLU A 54 -3.01 10.28 -11.66
C GLU A 54 -2.81 10.15 -10.13
N LYS A 55 -3.89 10.07 -9.36
CA LYS A 55 -3.81 9.83 -7.92
C LYS A 55 -3.16 8.49 -7.57
N CYS A 56 -3.46 7.44 -8.35
CA CYS A 56 -2.83 6.14 -8.19
C CYS A 56 -1.32 6.21 -8.48
N ARG A 57 -0.91 6.92 -9.56
CA ARG A 57 0.51 7.14 -9.87
C ARG A 57 1.23 7.87 -8.75
N GLN A 58 0.62 8.91 -8.18
CA GLN A 58 1.16 9.62 -7.03
C GLN A 58 1.31 8.69 -5.83
N LEU A 59 0.33 7.83 -5.55
CA LEU A 59 0.43 6.82 -4.48
C LEU A 59 1.62 5.88 -4.72
N LEU A 60 1.77 5.35 -5.94
CA LEU A 60 2.90 4.47 -6.28
C LEU A 60 4.24 5.16 -6.05
N ALA A 61 4.37 6.41 -6.44
CA ALA A 61 5.62 7.16 -6.34
C ALA A 61 6.16 7.28 -4.90
N TRP A 62 5.29 7.47 -3.90
CA TRP A 62 5.75 7.65 -2.51
C TRP A 62 5.61 6.40 -1.64
N ALA A 63 4.69 5.49 -1.96
CA ALA A 63 4.39 4.35 -1.08
C ALA A 63 5.00 3.03 -1.58
N PHE A 64 5.31 2.88 -2.88
CA PHE A 64 5.75 1.62 -3.45
C PHE A 64 7.19 1.68 -3.95
N ASP A 65 7.90 0.58 -3.83
CA ASP A 65 9.17 0.36 -4.52
C ASP A 65 8.91 -0.39 -5.84
N VAL A 66 8.42 0.36 -6.84
CA VAL A 66 8.07 -0.20 -8.16
C VAL A 66 9.28 -0.81 -8.84
N GLN A 67 10.50 -0.26 -8.60
CA GLN A 67 11.73 -0.82 -9.15
C GLN A 67 12.02 -2.20 -8.55
N ALA A 68 12.02 -2.34 -7.23
CA ALA A 68 12.26 -3.64 -6.59
C ALA A 68 11.19 -4.67 -6.93
N MET A 69 9.93 -4.23 -7.08
CA MET A 69 8.84 -5.10 -7.54
C MET A 69 9.08 -5.59 -8.97
N GLY A 70 9.46 -4.69 -9.88
CA GLY A 70 9.77 -5.02 -11.27
C GLY A 70 11.00 -5.93 -11.41
N GLU A 71 12.05 -5.66 -10.65
CA GLU A 71 13.24 -6.51 -10.58
C GLU A 71 12.87 -7.93 -10.12
N TYR A 72 12.06 -8.06 -9.08
CA TYR A 72 11.58 -9.36 -8.62
C TYR A 72 10.72 -10.06 -9.68
N ALA A 73 9.87 -9.33 -10.39
CA ALA A 73 8.98 -9.88 -11.43
C ALA A 73 9.76 -10.39 -12.64
N LEU A 74 10.78 -9.67 -13.11
CA LEU A 74 11.63 -10.11 -14.22
C LEU A 74 12.62 -11.21 -13.82
N ALA A 75 12.96 -11.32 -12.53
CA ALA A 75 13.89 -12.33 -12.01
C ALA A 75 15.24 -12.29 -12.78
N LYS A 76 15.69 -13.46 -13.29
CA LYS A 76 16.96 -13.56 -14.03
C LYS A 76 17.04 -12.71 -15.29
N ALA A 77 15.90 -12.44 -15.92
CA ALA A 77 15.87 -11.60 -17.11
C ALA A 77 16.24 -10.14 -16.81
N TRP A 78 16.08 -9.70 -15.57
CA TRP A 78 16.51 -8.37 -15.13
C TRP A 78 18.00 -8.13 -15.37
N ASP A 79 18.85 -9.10 -15.04
CA ASP A 79 20.31 -8.96 -15.13
C ASP A 79 20.80 -8.78 -16.59
N THR A 80 20.10 -9.38 -17.55
CA THR A 80 20.42 -9.36 -18.97
C THR A 80 19.71 -8.25 -19.75
N THR A 81 18.73 -7.58 -19.15
CA THR A 81 17.99 -6.50 -19.77
C THR A 81 18.79 -5.20 -19.76
N THR A 82 18.85 -4.47 -20.89
CA THR A 82 19.54 -3.18 -21.00
C THR A 82 18.86 -2.09 -20.16
N GLY A 83 19.57 -1.02 -19.83
CA GLY A 83 19.01 0.09 -19.05
C GLY A 83 17.78 0.75 -19.71
N GLU A 84 17.79 0.88 -21.04
CA GLU A 84 16.66 1.42 -21.81
C GLU A 84 15.46 0.47 -21.76
N ALA A 85 15.68 -0.83 -21.97
CA ALA A 85 14.62 -1.83 -21.90
C ALA A 85 14.09 -1.99 -20.45
N ARG A 86 14.95 -1.88 -19.42
CA ARG A 86 14.48 -1.84 -18.02
C ARG A 86 13.54 -0.66 -17.78
N LYS A 87 13.91 0.53 -18.27
CA LYS A 87 13.03 1.70 -18.16
C LYS A 87 11.69 1.46 -18.84
N ALA A 88 11.71 1.00 -20.07
CA ALA A 88 10.48 0.71 -20.84
C ALA A 88 9.61 -0.37 -20.18
N PHE A 89 10.24 -1.36 -19.55
CA PHE A 89 9.55 -2.38 -18.74
C PHE A 89 8.93 -1.77 -17.50
N LEU A 90 9.66 -0.97 -16.72
CA LEU A 90 9.13 -0.35 -15.49
C LEU A 90 7.99 0.61 -15.79
N ASP A 91 8.06 1.37 -16.89
CA ASP A 91 6.96 2.24 -17.34
C ASP A 91 5.69 1.41 -17.64
N ALA A 92 5.84 0.28 -18.34
CA ALA A 92 4.72 -0.62 -18.65
C ALA A 92 4.20 -1.34 -17.38
N PHE A 93 5.09 -1.69 -16.46
CA PHE A 93 4.76 -2.35 -15.21
C PHE A 93 3.97 -1.42 -14.27
N GLU A 94 4.36 -0.15 -14.17
CA GLU A 94 3.60 0.86 -13.42
C GLU A 94 2.19 1.00 -13.98
N ASP A 95 2.03 1.09 -15.31
CA ASP A 95 0.72 1.18 -15.95
C ASP A 95 -0.15 -0.07 -15.71
N GLU A 96 0.44 -1.26 -15.63
CA GLU A 96 -0.29 -2.48 -15.26
C GLU A 96 -0.74 -2.47 -13.80
N ILE A 97 0.14 -2.07 -12.87
CA ILE A 97 -0.22 -1.93 -11.45
C ILE A 97 -1.40 -0.96 -11.32
N ILE A 98 -1.31 0.22 -11.93
CA ILE A 98 -2.39 1.22 -11.92
C ILE A 98 -3.69 0.61 -12.46
N THR A 99 -3.63 -0.05 -13.61
CA THR A 99 -4.80 -0.66 -14.25
C THR A 99 -5.41 -1.77 -13.38
N ALA A 100 -4.57 -2.64 -12.81
CA ALA A 100 -5.02 -3.71 -11.91
C ALA A 100 -5.66 -3.14 -10.63
N TYR A 101 -5.09 -2.08 -10.09
CA TYR A 101 -5.61 -1.37 -8.93
C TYR A 101 -7.00 -0.78 -9.22
N LEU A 102 -7.14 -0.03 -10.31
CA LEU A 102 -8.40 0.61 -10.71
C LEU A 102 -9.50 -0.39 -11.09
N ARG A 103 -9.14 -1.54 -11.64
CA ARG A 103 -10.11 -2.61 -11.97
C ARG A 103 -10.70 -3.29 -10.74
N ARG A 104 -9.91 -3.46 -9.69
CA ARG A 104 -10.36 -4.09 -8.44
C ARG A 104 -11.29 -3.19 -7.64
N MET A 105 -11.23 -1.90 -7.89
CA MET A 105 -11.85 -0.86 -7.10
C MET A 105 -13.04 -0.26 -7.85
N THR A 106 -14.22 -0.53 -7.35
CA THR A 106 -15.45 0.11 -7.81
C THR A 106 -15.76 1.33 -6.95
N ASN A 107 -16.62 2.22 -7.43
CA ASN A 107 -17.13 3.34 -6.64
C ASN A 107 -17.66 2.85 -5.29
N GLY A 108 -17.28 3.54 -4.22
CA GLY A 108 -17.64 3.17 -2.86
C GLY A 108 -16.78 2.06 -2.23
N ALA A 109 -15.70 1.62 -2.90
CA ALA A 109 -14.70 0.77 -2.28
C ALA A 109 -13.98 1.51 -1.14
N THR A 110 -13.70 0.82 -0.03
CA THR A 110 -13.01 1.40 1.11
C THR A 110 -12.00 0.41 1.67
N LEU A 111 -10.75 0.87 1.82
CA LEU A 111 -9.70 0.16 2.55
C LEU A 111 -9.65 0.66 3.99
N THR A 112 -9.63 -0.27 4.94
CA THR A 112 -9.52 0.02 6.38
C THR A 112 -8.43 -0.85 6.99
N TYR A 113 -7.51 -0.26 7.73
CA TYR A 113 -6.47 -0.99 8.48
C TYR A 113 -7.10 -1.96 9.49
N ILE A 114 -6.62 -3.19 9.55
CA ILE A 114 -7.13 -4.23 10.45
C ILE A 114 -6.05 -4.87 11.33
N GLY A 115 -4.79 -4.52 11.16
CA GLY A 115 -3.70 -5.00 12.02
C GLY A 115 -2.38 -5.21 11.31
N ALA A 116 -1.37 -5.58 12.07
CA ALA A 116 -0.05 -6.00 11.57
C ALA A 116 0.23 -7.45 12.00
N ARG A 117 1.21 -8.08 11.37
CA ARG A 117 1.73 -9.39 11.70
C ARG A 117 3.20 -9.30 12.09
N GLU A 118 3.70 -10.36 12.71
CA GLU A 118 5.11 -10.47 13.03
C GLU A 118 5.99 -10.28 11.79
N PRO A 119 7.10 -9.54 11.89
CA PRO A 119 8.06 -9.36 10.81
C PRO A 119 8.64 -10.70 10.34
N PHE A 120 8.92 -10.80 9.05
CA PHE A 120 9.55 -11.98 8.49
C PHE A 120 10.66 -11.60 7.51
N LYS A 121 11.88 -12.08 7.76
CA LYS A 121 13.08 -11.83 6.92
C LYS A 121 13.36 -10.33 6.68
N GLY A 122 13.09 -9.47 7.67
CA GLY A 122 13.32 -8.03 7.58
C GLY A 122 12.18 -7.24 6.94
N ASP A 123 11.20 -7.91 6.33
CA ASP A 123 9.98 -7.25 5.83
C ASP A 123 8.90 -7.23 6.92
N LEU A 124 8.12 -6.16 6.93
CA LEU A 124 6.94 -5.97 7.78
C LEU A 124 5.68 -6.35 7.01
N TYR A 125 4.65 -6.73 7.74
CA TYR A 125 3.36 -7.11 7.13
C TYR A 125 2.23 -6.41 7.87
N ALA A 126 1.42 -5.68 7.12
CA ALA A 126 0.20 -5.07 7.64
C ALA A 126 -1.00 -5.48 6.79
N ALA A 127 -2.17 -5.48 7.38
CA ALA A 127 -3.39 -5.90 6.71
C ALA A 127 -4.42 -4.79 6.67
N SER A 128 -5.11 -4.69 5.54
CA SER A 128 -6.29 -3.86 5.35
C SER A 128 -7.45 -4.70 4.83
N ARG A 129 -8.66 -4.33 5.19
CA ARG A 129 -9.90 -4.89 4.65
C ARG A 129 -10.40 -4.00 3.53
N LEU A 130 -10.60 -4.57 2.35
CA LEU A 130 -11.32 -3.92 1.27
C LEU A 130 -12.80 -4.30 1.35
N THR A 131 -13.65 -3.30 1.55
CA THR A 131 -15.11 -3.43 1.55
C THR A 131 -15.67 -2.78 0.30
N GLN A 132 -16.57 -3.46 -0.41
CA GLN A 132 -17.23 -2.96 -1.61
C GLN A 132 -18.70 -3.37 -1.60
N GLN A 133 -19.60 -2.46 -1.98
CA GLN A 133 -21.03 -2.78 -2.03
C GLN A 133 -21.30 -3.97 -2.98
N GLY A 134 -22.03 -4.97 -2.49
CA GLY A 134 -22.42 -6.14 -3.26
C GLY A 134 -21.33 -7.16 -3.55
N LYS A 135 -20.15 -7.01 -2.94
CA LYS A 135 -19.05 -7.98 -3.04
C LYS A 135 -18.62 -8.45 -1.65
N PRO A 136 -18.08 -9.66 -1.53
CA PRO A 136 -17.42 -10.11 -0.30
C PRO A 136 -16.26 -9.19 0.06
N ASP A 137 -16.03 -9.00 1.36
CA ASP A 137 -14.83 -8.33 1.84
C ASP A 137 -13.59 -9.12 1.45
N GLN A 138 -12.51 -8.40 1.08
CA GLN A 138 -11.21 -8.99 0.77
C GLN A 138 -10.17 -8.54 1.79
N THR A 139 -9.25 -9.44 2.11
CA THR A 139 -8.08 -9.09 2.93
C THR A 139 -6.90 -8.76 2.04
N TRP A 140 -6.40 -7.55 2.18
CA TRP A 140 -5.19 -7.08 1.53
C TRP A 140 -4.05 -7.06 2.53
N ILE A 141 -2.95 -7.76 2.23
CA ILE A 141 -1.75 -7.76 3.06
C ILE A 141 -0.67 -7.01 2.30
N TRP A 142 -0.19 -5.94 2.91
CA TRP A 142 0.92 -5.14 2.43
C TRP A 142 2.22 -5.77 2.94
N LYS A 143 3.09 -6.18 2.02
CA LYS A 143 4.47 -6.53 2.35
C LYS A 143 5.30 -5.26 2.25
N ILE A 144 5.91 -4.86 3.34
CA ILE A 144 6.50 -3.53 3.52
C ILE A 144 7.96 -3.69 3.92
N ARG A 145 8.84 -2.97 3.22
CA ARG A 145 10.26 -2.89 3.54
C ARG A 145 10.54 -1.59 4.27
N PRO A 146 11.21 -1.62 5.44
CA PRO A 146 11.75 -0.42 6.07
C PRO A 146 12.85 0.21 5.21
N GLU A 147 12.83 1.53 5.05
CA GLU A 147 13.83 2.31 4.32
C GLU A 147 14.23 3.53 5.18
N GLY A 148 15.22 3.34 6.06
CA GLY A 148 15.57 4.34 7.06
C GLY A 148 14.40 4.59 8.02
N GLU A 149 13.91 5.84 8.05
CA GLU A 149 12.72 6.23 8.83
C GLU A 149 11.41 6.11 8.02
N SER A 150 11.47 5.66 6.77
CA SER A 150 10.32 5.51 5.89
C SER A 150 10.00 4.04 5.60
N PHE A 151 8.95 3.82 4.81
CA PHE A 151 8.47 2.50 4.42
C PHE A 151 8.19 2.47 2.91
N ARG A 152 8.40 1.28 2.30
CA ARG A 152 8.02 1.03 0.91
C ARG A 152 7.27 -0.29 0.80
N ILE A 153 6.16 -0.30 0.07
CA ILE A 153 5.45 -1.52 -0.27
C ILE A 153 6.21 -2.22 -1.41
N VAL A 154 6.52 -3.49 -1.22
CA VAL A 154 7.24 -4.32 -2.19
C VAL A 154 6.40 -5.48 -2.72
N ASP A 155 5.20 -5.71 -2.16
CA ASP A 155 4.21 -6.68 -2.65
C ASP A 155 2.85 -6.41 -2.02
N VAL A 156 1.80 -6.83 -2.70
CA VAL A 156 0.43 -6.84 -2.20
C VAL A 156 -0.12 -8.25 -2.33
N MET A 157 -0.52 -8.84 -1.22
CA MET A 157 -1.22 -10.14 -1.25
C MET A 157 -2.72 -9.91 -1.07
N VAL A 158 -3.50 -10.44 -1.99
CA VAL A 158 -4.97 -10.41 -1.94
C VAL A 158 -5.47 -11.82 -1.66
N ASP A 159 -6.19 -11.98 -0.57
CA ASP A 159 -6.70 -13.29 -0.12
C ASP A 159 -5.60 -14.38 -0.05
N GLY A 160 -4.40 -13.98 0.37
CA GLY A 160 -3.24 -14.85 0.54
C GLY A 160 -2.39 -15.09 -0.71
N HIS A 161 -2.75 -14.52 -1.86
CA HIS A 161 -2.01 -14.66 -3.11
C HIS A 161 -1.18 -13.40 -3.40
N SER A 162 0.13 -13.56 -3.52
CA SER A 162 1.06 -12.48 -3.88
C SER A 162 0.84 -12.03 -5.32
N ALA A 163 0.58 -10.74 -5.51
CA ALA A 163 0.37 -10.17 -6.85
C ALA A 163 1.67 -10.22 -7.66
N ILE A 164 2.80 -9.84 -7.04
CA ILE A 164 4.08 -9.81 -7.75
C ILE A 164 4.60 -11.20 -8.09
N PHE A 165 4.31 -12.23 -7.27
CA PHE A 165 4.67 -13.60 -7.59
C PHE A 165 3.86 -14.13 -8.77
N ALA A 166 2.58 -13.80 -8.88
CA ALA A 166 1.75 -14.16 -10.02
C ALA A 166 2.29 -13.54 -11.32
N GLU A 167 2.62 -12.25 -11.30
CA GLU A 167 3.23 -11.57 -12.45
C GLU A 167 4.57 -12.21 -12.84
N ARG A 168 5.42 -12.53 -11.87
CA ARG A 168 6.69 -13.23 -12.13
C ARG A 168 6.51 -14.53 -12.89
N GLN A 169 5.53 -15.33 -12.53
CA GLN A 169 5.26 -16.62 -13.21
C GLN A 169 4.78 -16.39 -14.63
N GLU A 170 3.88 -15.44 -14.85
CA GLU A 170 3.37 -15.11 -16.18
C GLU A 170 4.47 -14.53 -17.07
N TYR A 171 5.29 -13.60 -16.56
CA TYR A 171 6.38 -13.00 -17.33
C TYR A 171 7.46 -14.01 -17.69
N ALA A 172 7.79 -14.93 -16.79
CA ALA A 172 8.72 -16.00 -17.08
C ALA A 172 8.23 -16.87 -18.24
N GLN A 173 6.94 -17.23 -18.25
CA GLN A 173 6.35 -18.02 -19.34
C GLN A 173 6.36 -17.25 -20.66
N ILE A 174 5.97 -15.96 -20.66
CA ILE A 174 6.00 -15.14 -21.89
C ILE A 174 7.42 -15.03 -22.47
N LEU A 175 8.41 -14.82 -21.60
CA LEU A 175 9.80 -14.74 -22.03
C LEU A 175 10.32 -16.07 -22.56
N GLU A 176 9.97 -17.20 -21.92
CA GLU A 176 10.34 -18.54 -22.39
C GLU A 176 9.76 -18.83 -23.78
N ASP A 177 8.47 -18.56 -23.99
CA ASP A 177 7.77 -18.78 -25.25
C ASP A 177 8.28 -17.87 -26.39
N ASN A 178 8.97 -16.78 -26.05
CA ASN A 178 9.47 -15.77 -27.00
C ASN A 178 11.00 -15.61 -26.96
N HIS A 179 11.75 -16.67 -26.63
CA HIS A 179 13.21 -16.72 -26.67
C HIS A 179 13.90 -15.61 -25.83
N GLY A 180 13.25 -15.13 -24.78
CA GLY A 180 13.78 -14.09 -23.89
C GLY A 180 13.59 -12.66 -24.41
N ASP A 181 12.82 -12.45 -25.48
CA ASP A 181 12.59 -11.09 -26.02
C ASP A 181 11.73 -10.24 -25.10
N ILE A 182 12.40 -9.34 -24.37
CA ILE A 182 11.78 -8.40 -23.45
C ILE A 182 10.78 -7.45 -24.14
N ASN A 183 10.95 -7.15 -25.43
CA ASN A 183 10.04 -6.25 -26.13
C ASN A 183 8.67 -6.89 -26.34
N VAL A 184 8.62 -8.22 -26.51
CA VAL A 184 7.35 -8.96 -26.60
C VAL A 184 6.61 -8.86 -25.26
N LEU A 185 7.30 -9.05 -24.13
CA LEU A 185 6.71 -8.88 -22.81
C LEU A 185 6.19 -7.45 -22.63
N ILE A 186 6.99 -6.43 -22.93
CA ILE A 186 6.59 -5.02 -22.79
C ILE A 186 5.35 -4.72 -23.65
N ALA A 187 5.31 -5.22 -24.88
CA ALA A 187 4.17 -5.06 -25.78
C ALA A 187 2.90 -5.73 -25.21
N PHE A 188 3.04 -6.94 -24.66
CA PHE A 188 1.96 -7.66 -24.00
C PHE A 188 1.41 -6.85 -22.81
N MET A 189 2.28 -6.36 -21.93
CA MET A 189 1.91 -5.56 -20.76
C MET A 189 1.14 -4.30 -21.16
N ARG A 190 1.64 -3.54 -22.13
CA ARG A 190 0.97 -2.34 -22.66
C ARG A 190 -0.41 -2.67 -23.24
N GLN A 191 -0.54 -3.77 -23.98
CA GLN A 191 -1.82 -4.21 -24.52
C GLN A 191 -2.80 -4.63 -23.42
N ARG A 192 -2.32 -5.32 -22.38
CA ARG A 192 -3.13 -5.71 -21.22
C ARG A 192 -3.64 -4.49 -20.45
N ALA A 193 -2.76 -3.52 -20.19
CA ALA A 193 -3.13 -2.26 -19.54
C ALA A 193 -4.20 -1.50 -20.38
N ALA A 194 -4.02 -1.39 -21.68
CA ALA A 194 -4.98 -0.73 -22.57
C ALA A 194 -6.35 -1.44 -22.61
N ARG A 195 -6.37 -2.78 -22.68
CA ARG A 195 -7.63 -3.57 -22.66
C ARG A 195 -8.34 -3.46 -21.33
N GLY A 196 -7.61 -3.39 -20.23
CA GLY A 196 -8.18 -3.23 -18.89
C GLY A 196 -9.01 -1.95 -18.70
N LEU A 197 -8.81 -0.95 -19.55
CA LEU A 197 -9.54 0.31 -19.58
C LEU A 197 -10.87 0.22 -20.37
N GLN A 198 -10.97 -0.73 -21.30
CA GLN A 198 -12.13 -0.87 -22.21
C GLN A 198 -13.23 -1.81 -21.66
N SER A 199 -12.95 -2.53 -20.58
CA SER A 199 -13.81 -3.60 -20.04
C SER A 199 -14.71 -3.15 -18.87
N LYS A 200 -15.05 -1.85 -18.79
CA LYS A 200 -16.01 -1.29 -17.83
C LYS A 200 -17.37 -1.08 -18.44
#